data_f05ae017f76182f4562850d755a92430
#
_entry.id   f05ae017f76182f4562850d755a92430
#
_cell.length_a   1.000
_cell.length_b   1.000
_cell.length_c   1.000
_cell.angle_alpha   90.00
_cell.angle_beta   90.00
_cell.angle_gamma   90.00
#
_symmetry.space_group_name_H-M   'P 1'
#
loop_
_entity.id
_entity.type
_entity.pdbx_description
1 polymer ?
#
loop_
_entity_poly.entity_id
_entity_poly.type
_entity_poly.pdbx_seq_one_letter_code
_entity_poly.pdbx_strand_id
1 'polypeptide(L)'
;MVISPSSYWTGPLPEATPPADLALYRLPTGTYTTRAAFAVTGGSIRDKRDFAATAVLIAHPKGDLLIDAGFGEHVAEHITMLARVERAPHRLGRTVAQQLDAAGYDRSRLLGVLVTHVHWDHVSGLDSLRVPVWINEAEIRYGADDSHGRVFRAVSQGLEIREYAFDGPEYLGFPASFDVYGDGSVIVALAAGHTSGSVVVFVTLPAGKRYAFIGDLTWQLDGISRGAERPWLLRRVADVDAKTVRVDLRRSIALSRVLQVVPAHDVAAYDTIPLLPSRFPAGTL
;
A
#
# COMPACT_ATOMS: atom_id res chain seq x y z
N MET A 1 20.96 -8.08 16.40
CA MET A 1 20.82 -7.02 17.42
C MET A 1 19.35 -7.00 17.83
N VAL A 2 19.03 -7.37 19.06
CA VAL A 2 17.66 -7.34 19.57
C VAL A 2 17.33 -5.89 19.90
N ILE A 3 16.38 -5.27 19.19
CA ILE A 3 15.91 -3.92 19.51
C ILE A 3 15.03 -4.04 20.74
N SER A 4 15.28 -3.17 21.72
CA SER A 4 14.53 -3.13 22.98
C SER A 4 13.01 -2.97 22.74
N PRO A 5 12.15 -3.69 23.48
CA PRO A 5 10.70 -3.52 23.41
C PRO A 5 10.19 -2.10 23.70
N SER A 6 11.04 -1.26 24.31
CA SER A 6 10.69 0.12 24.69
C SER A 6 10.49 1.10 23.53
N SER A 7 10.79 0.69 22.28
CA SER A 7 10.57 1.49 21.06
C SER A 7 9.26 1.15 20.36
N TYR A 8 8.41 0.29 20.94
CA TYR A 8 7.12 -0.06 20.37
C TYR A 8 6.02 0.71 21.07
N TRP A 9 5.08 1.20 20.26
CA TRP A 9 3.89 1.80 20.80
C TRP A 9 3.12 0.77 21.67
N THR A 10 2.77 1.15 22.90
CA THR A 10 2.11 0.30 23.90
C THR A 10 0.87 0.97 24.50
N GLY A 11 0.52 2.18 24.03
CA GLY A 11 -0.61 2.95 24.52
C GLY A 11 -1.97 2.45 24.02
N PRO A 12 -3.09 3.09 24.38
CA PRO A 12 -4.40 2.85 23.78
C PRO A 12 -4.38 3.29 22.31
N LEU A 13 -5.14 2.60 21.44
CA LEU A 13 -5.29 3.04 20.05
C LEU A 13 -5.88 4.46 20.02
N PRO A 14 -5.35 5.38 19.18
CA PRO A 14 -5.86 6.73 19.09
C PRO A 14 -7.36 6.74 18.79
N GLU A 15 -8.07 7.74 19.31
CA GLU A 15 -9.49 7.90 19.00
C GLU A 15 -9.69 8.24 17.53
N ALA A 16 -10.79 7.77 16.96
CA ALA A 16 -11.23 8.05 15.61
C ALA A 16 -12.76 8.10 15.61
N THR A 17 -13.31 8.95 14.77
CA THR A 17 -14.76 9.12 14.60
C THR A 17 -15.17 8.78 13.16
N PRO A 18 -14.96 7.50 12.73
CA PRO A 18 -15.27 7.10 11.36
C PRO A 18 -16.75 7.28 11.06
N PRO A 19 -17.11 7.82 9.88
CA PRO A 19 -18.51 7.92 9.48
C PRO A 19 -19.12 6.52 9.34
N ALA A 20 -20.43 6.41 9.64
CA ALA A 20 -21.14 5.13 9.66
C ALA A 20 -21.05 4.35 8.33
N ASP A 21 -20.94 5.08 7.21
CA ASP A 21 -20.91 4.52 5.86
C ASP A 21 -19.48 4.25 5.35
N LEU A 22 -18.45 4.49 6.17
CA LEU A 22 -17.08 4.16 5.79
C LEU A 22 -16.93 2.66 5.58
N ALA A 23 -16.47 2.28 4.39
CA ALA A 23 -16.26 0.88 4.02
C ALA A 23 -14.95 0.69 3.23
N LEU A 24 -14.42 -0.53 3.27
CA LEU A 24 -13.27 -0.94 2.47
C LEU A 24 -13.68 -2.03 1.49
N TYR A 25 -13.12 -1.97 0.27
CA TYR A 25 -13.25 -3.00 -0.74
C TYR A 25 -11.90 -3.30 -1.37
N ARG A 26 -11.55 -4.59 -1.50
CA ARG A 26 -10.35 -5.00 -2.22
C ARG A 26 -10.63 -5.14 -3.72
N LEU A 27 -9.68 -4.70 -4.53
CA LEU A 27 -9.69 -4.81 -5.99
C LEU A 27 -8.40 -5.51 -6.45
N PRO A 28 -8.35 -6.85 -6.47
CA PRO A 28 -7.18 -7.57 -6.93
C PRO A 28 -7.01 -7.37 -8.44
N THR A 29 -5.84 -6.87 -8.85
CA THR A 29 -5.55 -6.56 -10.26
C THR A 29 -4.66 -7.60 -10.93
N GLY A 30 -4.05 -8.46 -10.16
CA GLY A 30 -3.20 -9.52 -10.68
C GLY A 30 -2.20 -10.04 -9.65
N THR A 31 -1.26 -10.84 -10.15
CA THR A 31 -0.17 -11.39 -9.32
C THR A 31 1.11 -11.46 -10.14
N TYR A 32 2.24 -11.44 -9.47
CA TYR A 32 3.50 -11.88 -10.03
C TYR A 32 4.10 -13.01 -9.19
N THR A 33 4.91 -13.88 -9.81
CA THR A 33 5.41 -15.06 -9.13
C THR A 33 6.90 -14.94 -8.86
N THR A 34 7.30 -15.13 -7.61
CA THR A 34 8.72 -15.23 -7.24
C THR A 34 8.93 -16.35 -6.20
N ARG A 35 10.05 -16.35 -5.51
CA ARG A 35 10.43 -17.38 -4.54
C ARG A 35 10.37 -16.85 -3.12
N ALA A 36 9.95 -17.67 -2.16
CA ALA A 36 9.95 -17.29 -0.75
C ALA A 36 11.36 -16.86 -0.25
N ALA A 37 12.41 -17.43 -0.85
CA ALA A 37 13.79 -17.05 -0.58
C ALA A 37 14.10 -15.58 -0.89
N PHE A 38 13.30 -14.92 -1.74
CA PHE A 38 13.45 -13.49 -2.02
C PHE A 38 12.53 -12.63 -1.13
N ALA A 39 11.44 -13.20 -0.63
CA ALA A 39 10.48 -12.48 0.19
C ALA A 39 10.92 -12.33 1.64
N VAL A 40 11.47 -13.38 2.24
CA VAL A 40 11.72 -13.45 3.68
C VAL A 40 12.98 -14.26 3.99
N THR A 41 13.75 -13.78 4.96
CA THR A 41 14.94 -14.49 5.45
C THR A 41 14.56 -15.90 5.93
N GLY A 42 15.27 -16.92 5.43
CA GLY A 42 14.96 -18.32 5.69
C GLY A 42 13.84 -18.89 4.84
N GLY A 43 13.36 -18.15 3.84
CA GLY A 43 12.47 -18.67 2.80
C GLY A 43 13.18 -19.66 1.87
N SER A 44 12.43 -20.59 1.28
CA SER A 44 12.97 -21.60 0.37
C SER A 44 13.00 -21.11 -1.08
N ILE A 45 14.07 -21.42 -1.81
CA ILE A 45 14.15 -21.19 -3.25
C ILE A 45 13.23 -22.14 -4.03
N ARG A 46 12.78 -23.26 -3.43
CA ARG A 46 11.83 -24.19 -4.04
C ARG A 46 10.38 -23.75 -3.86
N ASP A 47 10.12 -22.89 -2.86
CA ASP A 47 8.78 -22.38 -2.56
C ASP A 47 8.46 -21.21 -3.50
N LYS A 48 7.64 -21.49 -4.53
CA LYS A 48 7.08 -20.48 -5.45
C LYS A 48 5.88 -19.85 -4.78
N ARG A 49 5.80 -18.52 -4.83
CA ARG A 49 4.70 -17.75 -4.27
C ARG A 49 4.18 -16.73 -5.25
N ASP A 50 2.87 -16.57 -5.23
CA ASP A 50 2.20 -15.48 -5.92
C ASP A 50 2.18 -14.25 -5.00
N PHE A 51 2.59 -13.13 -5.54
CA PHE A 51 2.61 -11.82 -4.92
C PHE A 51 1.44 -11.03 -5.47
N ALA A 52 0.55 -10.60 -4.59
CA ALA A 52 -0.62 -9.82 -4.97
C ALA A 52 -0.22 -8.45 -5.52
N ALA A 53 -0.94 -7.98 -6.53
CA ALA A 53 -1.05 -6.57 -6.87
C ALA A 53 -2.52 -6.19 -6.64
N THR A 54 -2.81 -5.51 -5.53
CA THR A 54 -4.18 -5.26 -5.08
C THR A 54 -4.33 -3.81 -4.65
N ALA A 55 -5.32 -3.12 -5.21
CA ALA A 55 -5.75 -1.84 -4.71
C ALA A 55 -6.84 -2.01 -3.66
N VAL A 56 -7.01 -1.01 -2.79
CA VAL A 56 -8.11 -1.00 -1.81
C VAL A 56 -8.89 0.30 -1.94
N LEU A 57 -10.20 0.20 -2.20
CA LEU A 57 -11.10 1.35 -2.20
C LEU A 57 -11.54 1.65 -0.77
N ILE A 58 -11.29 2.86 -0.33
CA ILE A 58 -11.86 3.48 0.86
C ILE A 58 -13.11 4.25 0.40
N ALA A 59 -14.29 3.70 0.67
CA ALA A 59 -15.54 4.39 0.40
C ALA A 59 -15.86 5.30 1.61
N HIS A 60 -15.78 6.62 1.40
CA HIS A 60 -15.97 7.62 2.46
C HIS A 60 -16.97 8.70 2.03
N PRO A 61 -17.89 9.18 2.91
CA PRO A 61 -18.88 10.21 2.54
C PRO A 61 -18.29 11.51 1.98
N LYS A 62 -17.09 11.89 2.41
CA LYS A 62 -16.38 13.08 1.88
C LYS A 62 -15.69 12.86 0.53
N GLY A 63 -15.87 11.68 -0.10
CA GLY A 63 -15.24 11.25 -1.33
C GLY A 63 -14.31 10.07 -1.10
N ASP A 64 -14.22 9.22 -2.11
CA ASP A 64 -13.54 7.92 -2.02
C ASP A 64 -12.07 8.03 -2.42
N LEU A 65 -11.20 7.21 -1.86
CA LEU A 65 -9.79 7.10 -2.23
C LEU A 65 -9.41 5.64 -2.49
N LEU A 66 -8.48 5.44 -3.40
CA LEU A 66 -7.80 4.15 -3.55
C LEU A 66 -6.48 4.17 -2.78
N ILE A 67 -6.16 3.10 -2.08
CA ILE A 67 -4.79 2.79 -1.64
C ILE A 67 -4.16 1.99 -2.76
N ASP A 68 -3.13 2.55 -3.40
CA ASP A 68 -2.44 2.03 -4.57
C ASP A 68 -3.36 1.78 -5.79
N ALA A 69 -2.76 1.51 -6.95
CA ALA A 69 -3.48 1.29 -8.19
C ALA A 69 -3.32 -0.16 -8.72
N GLY A 70 -2.38 -0.92 -8.17
CA GLY A 70 -2.06 -2.26 -8.66
C GLY A 70 -1.59 -2.27 -10.12
N PHE A 71 -1.91 -3.35 -10.85
CA PHE A 71 -1.57 -3.50 -12.26
C PHE A 71 -2.52 -2.73 -13.16
N GLY A 72 -1.95 -2.04 -14.15
CA GLY A 72 -2.66 -1.37 -15.23
C GLY A 72 -2.82 -2.22 -16.49
N GLU A 73 -3.49 -1.66 -17.47
CA GLU A 73 -3.70 -2.33 -18.78
C GLU A 73 -2.39 -2.61 -19.51
N HIS A 74 -1.40 -1.73 -19.36
CA HIS A 74 -0.10 -1.81 -20.02
C HIS A 74 0.99 -2.38 -19.09
N VAL A 75 0.63 -3.14 -18.06
CA VAL A 75 1.60 -3.68 -17.09
C VAL A 75 2.73 -4.49 -17.77
N ALA A 76 2.46 -5.18 -18.86
CA ALA A 76 3.47 -5.92 -19.62
C ALA A 76 4.56 -4.98 -20.19
N GLU A 77 4.17 -3.78 -20.65
CA GLU A 77 5.09 -2.74 -21.13
C GLU A 77 5.85 -2.12 -19.95
N HIS A 78 5.14 -1.84 -18.84
CA HIS A 78 5.76 -1.28 -17.63
C HIS A 78 6.86 -2.18 -17.07
N ILE A 79 6.66 -3.50 -17.08
CA ILE A 79 7.68 -4.47 -16.66
C ILE A 79 8.92 -4.41 -17.56
N THR A 80 8.79 -4.08 -18.85
CA THR A 80 9.95 -3.94 -19.74
C THR A 80 10.85 -2.75 -19.37
N MET A 81 10.32 -1.75 -18.67
CA MET A 81 11.07 -0.59 -18.17
C MET A 81 11.96 -0.93 -16.97
N LEU A 82 11.69 -2.05 -16.30
CA LEU A 82 12.47 -2.52 -15.15
C LEU A 82 13.79 -3.15 -15.60
N ALA A 83 14.77 -3.19 -14.69
CA ALA A 83 15.98 -3.96 -14.90
C ALA A 83 15.63 -5.46 -15.08
N ARG A 84 16.39 -6.18 -15.92
CA ARG A 84 16.08 -7.58 -16.24
C ARG A 84 15.96 -8.49 -15.02
N VAL A 85 16.70 -8.19 -13.97
CA VAL A 85 16.70 -8.98 -12.71
C VAL A 85 15.44 -8.76 -11.86
N GLU A 86 14.72 -7.67 -12.09
CA GLU A 86 13.48 -7.30 -11.38
C GLU A 86 12.22 -7.84 -12.06
N ARG A 87 12.35 -8.28 -13.33
CA ARG A 87 11.22 -8.75 -14.11
C ARG A 87 10.78 -10.13 -13.63
N ALA A 88 9.58 -10.20 -13.08
CA ALA A 88 8.97 -11.46 -12.66
C ALA A 88 7.84 -11.90 -13.61
N PRO A 89 7.61 -13.22 -13.78
CA PRO A 89 6.39 -13.71 -14.44
C PRO A 89 5.16 -13.16 -13.73
N HIS A 90 4.24 -12.58 -14.49
CA HIS A 90 3.05 -11.94 -13.98
C HIS A 90 1.79 -12.43 -14.66
N ARG A 91 0.66 -12.27 -14.00
CA ARG A 91 -0.68 -12.51 -14.52
C ARG A 91 -1.53 -11.28 -14.24
N LEU A 92 -1.96 -10.62 -15.30
CA LEU A 92 -2.92 -9.53 -15.22
C LEU A 92 -4.32 -10.10 -14.97
N GLY A 93 -5.02 -9.57 -13.96
CA GLY A 93 -6.45 -9.72 -13.74
C GLY A 93 -7.24 -8.57 -14.37
N ARG A 94 -8.38 -8.23 -13.79
CA ARG A 94 -9.08 -6.99 -14.12
C ARG A 94 -8.37 -5.81 -13.47
N THR A 95 -8.12 -4.74 -14.21
CA THR A 95 -7.61 -3.50 -13.64
C THR A 95 -8.62 -2.87 -12.69
N VAL A 96 -8.18 -1.94 -11.83
CA VAL A 96 -9.09 -1.19 -10.97
C VAL A 96 -10.17 -0.49 -11.80
N ALA A 97 -9.78 0.17 -12.91
CA ALA A 97 -10.70 0.84 -13.80
C ALA A 97 -11.81 -0.09 -14.31
N GLN A 98 -11.44 -1.27 -14.80
CA GLN A 98 -12.39 -2.27 -15.29
C GLN A 98 -13.31 -2.83 -14.19
N GLN A 99 -12.80 -2.96 -12.95
CA GLN A 99 -13.62 -3.42 -11.82
C GLN A 99 -14.64 -2.36 -11.39
N LEU A 100 -14.22 -1.09 -11.31
CA LEU A 100 -15.12 0.04 -11.00
C LEU A 100 -16.22 0.18 -12.06
N ASP A 101 -15.88 0.13 -13.35
CA ASP A 101 -16.84 0.22 -14.44
C ASP A 101 -17.84 -0.95 -14.43
N ALA A 102 -17.35 -2.18 -14.21
CA ALA A 102 -18.20 -3.36 -14.11
C ALA A 102 -19.17 -3.31 -12.93
N ALA A 103 -18.80 -2.62 -11.85
CA ALA A 103 -19.65 -2.39 -10.67
C ALA A 103 -20.63 -1.22 -10.84
N GLY A 104 -20.57 -0.46 -11.96
CA GLY A 104 -21.34 0.77 -12.12
C GLY A 104 -20.97 1.85 -11.11
N TYR A 105 -19.68 1.87 -10.69
CA TYR A 105 -19.20 2.84 -9.72
C TYR A 105 -19.18 4.26 -10.33
N ASP A 106 -19.70 5.23 -9.58
CA ASP A 106 -19.63 6.64 -9.97
C ASP A 106 -18.20 7.18 -9.74
N ARG A 107 -17.45 7.29 -10.83
CA ARG A 107 -16.06 7.77 -10.78
C ARG A 107 -15.91 9.22 -10.32
N SER A 108 -16.97 10.03 -10.32
CA SER A 108 -16.93 11.39 -9.79
C SER A 108 -16.71 11.45 -8.28
N ARG A 109 -16.99 10.34 -7.57
CA ARG A 109 -16.73 10.18 -6.15
C ARG A 109 -15.26 9.94 -5.83
N LEU A 110 -14.47 9.45 -6.82
CA LEU A 110 -13.07 9.07 -6.60
C LEU A 110 -12.16 10.30 -6.58
N LEU A 111 -11.69 10.67 -5.40
CA LEU A 111 -10.79 11.80 -5.19
C LEU A 111 -9.38 11.53 -5.74
N GLY A 112 -8.99 10.25 -5.88
CA GLY A 112 -7.70 9.87 -6.43
C GLY A 112 -7.17 8.56 -5.88
N VAL A 113 -5.87 8.34 -6.15
CA VAL A 113 -5.08 7.23 -5.63
C VAL A 113 -4.07 7.77 -4.62
N LEU A 114 -4.15 7.32 -3.39
CA LEU A 114 -3.14 7.51 -2.36
C LEU A 114 -2.12 6.39 -2.49
N VAL A 115 -0.93 6.72 -3.01
CA VAL A 115 0.11 5.73 -3.22
C VAL A 115 0.89 5.49 -1.93
N THR A 116 1.10 4.22 -1.59
CA THR A 116 1.99 3.85 -0.49
C THR A 116 3.44 4.16 -0.83
N HIS A 117 3.82 3.95 -2.09
CA HIS A 117 5.09 4.31 -2.69
C HIS A 117 5.03 4.14 -4.22
N VAL A 118 6.05 4.61 -4.96
CA VAL A 118 6.00 4.72 -6.42
C VAL A 118 6.55 3.52 -7.20
N HIS A 119 6.71 2.36 -6.60
CA HIS A 119 7.13 1.19 -7.37
C HIS A 119 6.05 0.73 -8.34
N TRP A 120 6.49 0.07 -9.41
CA TRP A 120 5.72 -0.25 -10.61
C TRP A 120 4.41 -1.01 -10.33
N ASP A 121 4.41 -1.93 -9.39
CA ASP A 121 3.28 -2.80 -9.03
C ASP A 121 2.24 -2.12 -8.13
N HIS A 122 2.56 -0.93 -7.61
CA HIS A 122 1.65 -0.07 -6.88
C HIS A 122 1.02 1.02 -7.76
N VAL A 123 1.73 1.46 -8.80
CA VAL A 123 1.32 2.63 -9.60
C VAL A 123 0.93 2.30 -11.03
N SER A 124 1.20 1.09 -11.53
CA SER A 124 0.93 0.71 -12.92
C SER A 124 -0.50 1.03 -13.36
N GLY A 125 -1.49 0.80 -12.50
CA GLY A 125 -2.91 1.03 -12.77
C GLY A 125 -3.32 2.49 -12.94
N LEU A 126 -2.44 3.46 -12.67
CA LEU A 126 -2.68 4.87 -12.97
C LEU A 126 -2.86 5.13 -14.48
N ASP A 127 -2.31 4.23 -15.32
CA ASP A 127 -2.42 4.33 -16.80
C ASP A 127 -3.88 4.37 -17.29
N SER A 128 -4.78 3.63 -16.63
CA SER A 128 -6.17 3.46 -17.00
C SER A 128 -7.15 4.19 -16.07
N LEU A 129 -6.73 4.53 -14.84
CA LEU A 129 -7.57 5.25 -13.88
C LEU A 129 -7.74 6.74 -14.23
N ARG A 130 -6.65 7.41 -14.60
CA ARG A 130 -6.61 8.83 -14.97
C ARG A 130 -7.23 9.76 -13.92
N VAL A 131 -6.89 9.54 -12.64
CA VAL A 131 -7.36 10.31 -11.48
C VAL A 131 -6.19 10.99 -10.77
N PRO A 132 -6.43 11.97 -9.87
CA PRO A 132 -5.37 12.58 -9.07
C PRO A 132 -4.55 11.57 -8.27
N VAL A 133 -3.26 11.85 -8.10
CA VAL A 133 -2.33 11.03 -7.31
C VAL A 133 -1.98 11.75 -6.03
N TRP A 134 -2.37 11.17 -4.89
CA TRP A 134 -2.05 11.68 -3.55
C TRP A 134 -0.71 11.11 -3.10
N ILE A 135 0.27 11.99 -2.89
CA ILE A 135 1.66 11.59 -2.67
C ILE A 135 2.40 12.69 -1.89
N ASN A 136 3.37 12.34 -1.06
CA ASN A 136 4.19 13.31 -0.36
C ASN A 136 5.44 13.72 -1.15
N GLU A 137 6.02 14.87 -0.78
CA GLU A 137 7.17 15.47 -1.46
C GLU A 137 8.38 14.53 -1.56
N ALA A 138 8.69 13.78 -0.49
CA ALA A 138 9.84 12.88 -0.48
C ALA A 138 9.69 11.75 -1.49
N GLU A 139 8.46 11.23 -1.65
CA GLU A 139 8.16 10.19 -2.62
C GLU A 139 8.12 10.72 -4.05
N ILE A 140 7.65 11.96 -4.26
CA ILE A 140 7.76 12.64 -5.57
C ILE A 140 9.23 12.74 -6.00
N ARG A 141 10.10 13.19 -5.10
CA ARG A 141 11.54 13.32 -5.38
C ARG A 141 12.17 11.96 -5.68
N TYR A 142 11.84 10.93 -4.89
CA TYR A 142 12.30 9.58 -5.12
C TYR A 142 11.87 9.07 -6.51
N GLY A 143 10.61 9.22 -6.86
CA GLY A 143 10.06 8.83 -8.17
C GLY A 143 10.68 9.61 -9.35
N ALA A 144 11.15 10.85 -9.13
CA ALA A 144 11.79 11.65 -10.15
C ALA A 144 13.23 11.19 -10.45
N ASP A 145 14.00 10.82 -9.42
CA ASP A 145 15.45 10.59 -9.54
C ASP A 145 15.83 9.12 -9.63
N ASP A 146 15.06 8.23 -8.99
CA ASP A 146 15.37 6.80 -8.94
C ASP A 146 15.00 6.07 -10.23
N SER A 147 15.79 5.06 -10.58
CA SER A 147 15.49 4.18 -11.74
C SER A 147 14.18 3.42 -11.54
N HIS A 148 13.79 3.11 -10.31
CA HIS A 148 12.54 2.44 -9.95
C HIS A 148 11.30 3.34 -10.16
N GLY A 149 11.46 4.67 -10.18
CA GLY A 149 10.40 5.63 -10.52
C GLY A 149 10.04 5.73 -11.99
N ARG A 150 10.67 4.98 -12.90
CA ARG A 150 10.43 5.07 -14.36
C ARG A 150 8.98 4.83 -14.74
N VAL A 151 8.37 3.79 -14.16
CA VAL A 151 6.96 3.48 -14.42
C VAL A 151 6.08 4.60 -13.89
N PHE A 152 6.30 5.06 -12.65
CA PHE A 152 5.55 6.17 -12.07
C PHE A 152 5.59 7.41 -12.97
N ARG A 153 6.77 7.83 -13.43
CA ARG A 153 6.89 8.98 -14.35
C ARG A 153 6.11 8.79 -15.65
N ALA A 154 6.11 7.58 -16.19
CA ALA A 154 5.37 7.29 -17.43
C ALA A 154 3.85 7.34 -17.21
N VAL A 155 3.33 6.70 -16.13
CA VAL A 155 1.89 6.58 -15.90
C VAL A 155 1.27 7.82 -15.26
N SER A 156 2.06 8.64 -14.57
CA SER A 156 1.60 9.89 -13.94
C SER A 156 1.63 11.10 -14.87
N GLN A 157 2.17 10.94 -16.08
CA GLN A 157 2.25 12.06 -17.03
C GLN A 157 0.86 12.62 -17.35
N GLY A 158 0.68 13.92 -17.08
CA GLY A 158 -0.57 14.65 -17.28
C GLY A 158 -1.66 14.34 -16.25
N LEU A 159 -1.34 13.64 -15.17
CA LEU A 159 -2.21 13.51 -14.01
C LEU A 159 -2.00 14.68 -13.03
N GLU A 160 -3.05 15.03 -12.30
CA GLU A 160 -2.95 15.95 -11.17
C GLU A 160 -2.16 15.28 -10.03
N ILE A 161 -1.10 15.91 -9.57
CA ILE A 161 -0.37 15.49 -8.38
C ILE A 161 -0.91 16.29 -7.18
N ARG A 162 -1.51 15.60 -6.22
CA ARG A 162 -1.98 16.16 -4.96
C ARG A 162 -0.97 15.86 -3.88
N GLU A 163 -0.06 16.80 -3.68
CA GLU A 163 0.92 16.71 -2.62
C GLU A 163 0.25 16.94 -1.27
N TYR A 164 0.56 16.06 -0.29
CA TYR A 164 0.20 16.26 1.10
C TYR A 164 1.45 16.33 1.98
N ALA A 165 1.35 17.10 3.08
CA ALA A 165 2.38 17.21 4.09
C ALA A 165 1.99 16.42 5.34
N PHE A 166 2.99 15.97 6.09
CA PHE A 166 2.80 15.35 7.40
C PHE A 166 2.74 16.46 8.45
N ASP A 167 1.58 17.04 8.66
CA ASP A 167 1.31 18.11 9.65
C ASP A 167 0.77 17.57 10.98
N GLY A 168 0.47 16.27 11.02
CA GLY A 168 0.03 15.58 12.23
C GLY A 168 1.20 15.07 13.09
N PRO A 169 0.89 14.73 14.36
CA PRO A 169 1.87 14.22 15.31
C PRO A 169 2.34 12.80 14.95
N GLU A 170 3.25 12.28 15.80
CA GLU A 170 3.56 10.84 15.80
C GLU A 170 2.27 10.01 15.90
N TYR A 171 2.16 8.97 15.06
CA TYR A 171 1.01 8.08 15.05
C TYR A 171 1.44 6.63 15.18
N LEU A 172 1.02 5.96 16.26
CA LEU A 172 1.33 4.55 16.56
C LEU A 172 2.83 4.21 16.47
N GLY A 173 3.68 5.17 16.86
CA GLY A 173 5.13 5.04 16.84
C GLY A 173 5.80 5.46 15.52
N PHE A 174 5.03 5.81 14.48
CA PHE A 174 5.57 6.40 13.26
C PHE A 174 5.76 7.91 13.44
N PRO A 175 6.86 8.50 12.92
CA PRO A 175 7.33 9.81 13.37
C PRO A 175 6.44 10.99 13.00
N ALA A 176 5.62 10.86 11.95
CA ALA A 176 4.78 11.92 11.43
C ALA A 176 3.56 11.34 10.74
N SER A 177 2.46 12.08 10.70
CA SER A 177 1.20 11.61 10.11
C SER A 177 0.45 12.71 9.36
N PHE A 178 -0.53 12.27 8.60
CA PHE A 178 -1.51 13.11 7.90
C PHE A 178 -2.89 12.48 8.05
N ASP A 179 -3.86 13.24 8.57
CA ASP A 179 -5.26 12.80 8.67
C ASP A 179 -6.02 13.22 7.40
N VAL A 180 -6.33 12.25 6.55
CA VAL A 180 -6.89 12.48 5.21
C VAL A 180 -8.24 13.20 5.28
N TYR A 181 -9.09 12.86 6.23
CA TYR A 181 -10.46 13.38 6.33
C TYR A 181 -10.69 14.26 7.57
N GLY A 182 -9.70 14.38 8.45
CA GLY A 182 -9.79 15.16 9.68
C GLY A 182 -10.68 14.54 10.76
N ASP A 183 -10.92 13.23 10.69
CA ASP A 183 -11.78 12.49 11.64
C ASP A 183 -11.09 11.26 12.26
N GLY A 184 -9.81 11.07 11.97
CA GLY A 184 -9.02 9.96 12.46
C GLY A 184 -9.34 8.62 11.78
N SER A 185 -10.27 8.58 10.81
CA SER A 185 -10.66 7.33 10.15
C SER A 185 -9.60 6.82 9.19
N VAL A 186 -8.88 7.72 8.51
CA VAL A 186 -7.81 7.39 7.56
C VAL A 186 -6.59 8.24 7.86
N ILE A 187 -5.56 7.61 8.40
CA ILE A 187 -4.29 8.25 8.76
C ILE A 187 -3.16 7.69 7.89
N VAL A 188 -2.43 8.57 7.26
CA VAL A 188 -1.20 8.26 6.52
C VAL A 188 -0.01 8.55 7.43
N ALA A 189 0.80 7.55 7.72
CA ALA A 189 1.98 7.70 8.56
C ALA A 189 3.27 7.48 7.79
N LEU A 190 4.26 8.35 8.00
CA LEU A 190 5.56 8.26 7.34
C LEU A 190 6.32 7.01 7.80
N ALA A 191 6.66 6.14 6.87
CA ALA A 191 7.43 4.92 7.07
C ALA A 191 8.59 4.85 6.06
N ALA A 192 9.33 5.96 5.94
CA ALA A 192 10.41 6.13 4.99
C ALA A 192 11.51 5.09 5.24
N GLY A 193 11.86 4.34 4.21
CA GLY A 193 12.89 3.30 4.34
C GLY A 193 12.92 2.35 3.16
N HIS A 194 11.77 1.86 2.74
CA HIS A 194 11.66 1.13 1.47
C HIS A 194 11.90 2.09 0.30
N THR A 195 11.15 3.17 0.24
CA THR A 195 11.45 4.36 -0.54
C THR A 195 11.58 5.57 0.39
N SER A 196 12.01 6.72 -0.13
CA SER A 196 12.26 7.90 0.70
C SER A 196 11.00 8.49 1.32
N GLY A 197 9.85 8.30 0.71
CA GLY A 197 8.56 8.81 1.15
C GLY A 197 7.49 7.73 1.35
N SER A 198 7.88 6.44 1.43
CA SER A 198 6.92 5.36 1.66
C SER A 198 6.12 5.54 2.94
N VAL A 199 4.88 5.07 2.93
CA VAL A 199 3.92 5.29 4.02
C VAL A 199 3.21 4.01 4.44
N VAL A 200 2.67 4.05 5.66
CA VAL A 200 1.65 3.13 6.15
C VAL A 200 0.31 3.87 6.17
N VAL A 201 -0.74 3.25 5.63
CA VAL A 201 -2.09 3.81 5.67
C VAL A 201 -2.90 3.04 6.71
N PHE A 202 -3.33 3.75 7.74
CA PHE A 202 -4.20 3.22 8.79
C PHE A 202 -5.65 3.56 8.47
N VAL A 203 -6.54 2.58 8.60
CA VAL A 203 -7.98 2.78 8.43
C VAL A 203 -8.73 2.22 9.62
N THR A 204 -9.57 3.06 10.25
CA THR A 204 -10.48 2.69 11.34
C THR A 204 -11.90 2.64 10.81
N LEU A 205 -12.54 1.46 10.85
CA LEU A 205 -13.93 1.28 10.43
C LEU A 205 -14.93 1.60 11.56
N PRO A 206 -16.19 1.93 11.24
CA PRO A 206 -17.23 2.27 12.24
C PRO A 206 -17.43 1.20 13.31
N ALA A 207 -17.26 -0.09 12.97
CA ALA A 207 -17.36 -1.20 13.92
C ALA A 207 -16.10 -1.36 14.82
N GLY A 208 -15.17 -0.41 14.79
CA GLY A 208 -13.94 -0.43 15.57
C GLY A 208 -12.83 -1.33 15.01
N LYS A 209 -13.06 -2.04 13.91
CA LYS A 209 -12.01 -2.82 13.23
C LYS A 209 -11.02 -1.88 12.59
N ARG A 210 -9.73 -2.14 12.79
CA ARG A 210 -8.64 -1.30 12.28
C ARG A 210 -7.69 -2.08 11.39
N TYR A 211 -7.24 -1.41 10.33
CA TYR A 211 -6.27 -1.93 9.37
C TYR A 211 -5.02 -1.05 9.32
N ALA A 212 -3.88 -1.66 9.06
CA ALA A 212 -2.65 -1.00 8.65
C ALA A 212 -2.19 -1.60 7.33
N PHE A 213 -2.28 -0.84 6.26
CA PHE A 213 -1.71 -1.17 4.95
C PHE A 213 -0.26 -0.72 4.96
N ILE A 214 0.64 -1.67 5.11
CA ILE A 214 2.05 -1.40 5.43
C ILE A 214 2.95 -1.31 4.19
N GLY A 215 2.35 -1.27 2.99
CA GLY A 215 3.11 -1.26 1.74
C GLY A 215 4.15 -2.38 1.74
N ASP A 216 5.37 -2.02 1.42
CA ASP A 216 6.50 -2.91 1.25
C ASP A 216 7.47 -2.95 2.45
N LEU A 217 7.01 -2.60 3.66
CA LEU A 217 7.80 -2.87 4.87
C LEU A 217 8.13 -4.36 4.99
N THR A 218 7.18 -5.21 4.63
CA THR A 218 7.38 -6.62 4.25
C THR A 218 6.39 -6.99 3.17
N TRP A 219 6.76 -7.91 2.29
CA TRP A 219 5.91 -8.26 1.14
C TRP A 219 4.78 -9.22 1.49
N GLN A 220 4.97 -10.09 2.50
CA GLN A 220 3.99 -11.09 2.89
C GLN A 220 3.90 -11.24 4.42
N LEU A 221 2.81 -11.84 4.89
CA LEU A 221 2.53 -12.09 6.32
C LEU A 221 3.62 -12.89 7.04
N ASP A 222 4.43 -13.66 6.30
CA ASP A 222 5.60 -14.34 6.87
C ASP A 222 6.57 -13.37 7.56
N GLY A 223 6.74 -12.15 7.03
CA GLY A 223 7.56 -11.12 7.67
C GLY A 223 7.01 -10.69 9.02
N ILE A 224 5.68 -10.62 9.15
CA ILE A 224 5.00 -10.29 10.42
C ILE A 224 5.04 -11.48 11.38
N SER A 225 4.55 -12.65 10.94
CA SER A 225 4.37 -13.83 11.80
C SER A 225 5.68 -14.42 12.30
N ARG A 226 6.72 -14.38 11.49
CA ARG A 226 8.07 -14.88 11.81
C ARG A 226 9.01 -13.81 12.37
N GLY A 227 8.60 -12.54 12.34
CA GLY A 227 9.46 -11.41 12.68
C GLY A 227 10.71 -11.34 11.80
N ALA A 228 10.58 -11.69 10.52
CA ALA A 228 11.70 -11.89 9.61
C ALA A 228 11.72 -10.81 8.51
N GLU A 229 12.88 -10.19 8.33
CA GLU A 229 13.15 -9.23 7.29
C GLU A 229 13.33 -9.90 5.91
N ARG A 230 13.30 -9.13 4.84
CA ARG A 230 13.81 -9.56 3.53
C ARG A 230 15.26 -10.02 3.64
N PRO A 231 15.73 -10.94 2.77
CA PRO A 231 17.12 -11.40 2.77
C PRO A 231 18.10 -10.24 2.61
N TRP A 232 19.25 -10.36 3.26
CA TRP A 232 20.26 -9.30 3.36
C TRP A 232 20.65 -8.67 2.01
N LEU A 233 20.82 -9.47 0.96
CA LEU A 233 21.19 -8.97 -0.36
C LEU A 233 20.05 -8.12 -0.96
N LEU A 234 18.81 -8.58 -0.83
CA LEU A 234 17.64 -7.86 -1.36
C LEU A 234 17.34 -6.56 -0.63
N ARG A 235 17.54 -6.51 0.70
CA ARG A 235 17.40 -5.25 1.44
C ARG A 235 18.30 -4.13 0.92
N ARG A 236 19.48 -4.48 0.41
CA ARG A 236 20.43 -3.50 -0.13
C ARG A 236 20.02 -2.95 -1.50
N VAL A 237 19.17 -3.67 -2.20
CA VAL A 237 18.71 -3.29 -3.55
C VAL A 237 17.30 -2.72 -3.48
N ALA A 238 16.44 -3.29 -2.64
CA ALA A 238 15.04 -2.91 -2.57
C ALA A 238 14.74 -1.78 -1.58
N ASP A 239 15.61 -1.54 -0.59
CA ASP A 239 15.36 -0.54 0.45
C ASP A 239 16.41 0.58 0.39
N VAL A 240 15.92 1.83 0.43
CA VAL A 240 16.78 3.03 0.56
C VAL A 240 17.45 3.05 1.94
N ASP A 241 16.71 2.72 3.00
CA ASP A 241 17.22 2.57 4.37
C ASP A 241 16.67 1.33 5.05
N ALA A 242 17.37 0.23 4.90
CA ALA A 242 17.01 -1.04 5.53
C ALA A 242 17.00 -1.01 7.07
N LYS A 243 17.61 0.00 7.73
CA LYS A 243 17.54 0.13 9.19
C LYS A 243 16.19 0.69 9.60
N THR A 244 15.72 1.71 8.91
CA THR A 244 14.40 2.30 9.12
C THR A 244 13.30 1.28 8.79
N VAL A 245 13.38 0.55 7.67
CA VAL A 245 12.44 -0.56 7.36
C VAL A 245 12.38 -1.57 8.49
N ARG A 246 13.52 -1.94 9.09
CA ARG A 246 13.57 -2.87 10.24
C ARG A 246 12.82 -2.32 11.45
N VAL A 247 12.97 -1.04 11.75
CA VAL A 247 12.27 -0.40 12.87
C VAL A 247 10.77 -0.41 12.63
N ASP A 248 10.34 -0.01 11.43
CA ASP A 248 8.93 0.10 11.07
C ASP A 248 8.26 -1.28 10.92
N LEU A 249 8.98 -2.29 10.42
CA LEU A 249 8.52 -3.67 10.42
C LEU A 249 8.24 -4.17 11.85
N ARG A 250 9.10 -3.84 12.80
CA ARG A 250 8.89 -4.24 14.21
C ARG A 250 7.73 -3.51 14.86
N ARG A 251 7.51 -2.23 14.52
CA ARG A 251 6.29 -1.49 14.90
C ARG A 251 5.07 -2.22 14.37
N SER A 252 5.08 -2.57 13.08
CA SER A 252 3.98 -3.31 12.44
C SER A 252 3.73 -4.69 13.07
N ILE A 253 4.79 -5.41 13.47
CA ILE A 253 4.67 -6.67 14.21
C ILE A 253 4.02 -6.45 15.58
N ALA A 254 4.39 -5.40 16.30
CA ALA A 254 3.76 -5.09 17.58
C ALA A 254 2.28 -4.72 17.40
N LEU A 255 1.96 -3.92 16.39
CA LEU A 255 0.60 -3.50 16.05
C LEU A 255 -0.28 -4.66 15.56
N SER A 256 0.29 -5.71 14.96
CA SER A 256 -0.49 -6.87 14.50
C SER A 256 -1.22 -7.63 15.61
N ARG A 257 -0.94 -7.32 16.88
CA ARG A 257 -1.63 -7.85 18.05
C ARG A 257 -2.97 -7.16 18.33
N VAL A 258 -3.15 -5.95 17.83
CA VAL A 258 -4.30 -5.08 18.16
C VAL A 258 -5.06 -4.57 16.93
N LEU A 259 -4.50 -4.72 15.74
CA LEU A 259 -5.12 -4.36 14.47
C LEU A 259 -4.70 -5.31 13.35
N GLN A 260 -5.43 -5.27 12.24
CA GLN A 260 -5.14 -6.10 11.05
C GLN A 260 -4.04 -5.45 10.22
N VAL A 261 -2.85 -6.07 10.21
CA VAL A 261 -1.75 -5.65 9.34
C VAL A 261 -1.89 -6.30 7.96
N VAL A 262 -1.78 -5.50 6.89
CA VAL A 262 -1.94 -5.93 5.50
C VAL A 262 -0.66 -5.57 4.72
N PRO A 263 0.27 -6.52 4.52
CA PRO A 263 1.37 -6.39 3.58
C PRO A 263 0.84 -6.35 2.14
N ALA A 264 1.46 -5.54 1.28
CA ALA A 264 0.94 -5.27 -0.06
C ALA A 264 0.83 -6.51 -0.96
N HIS A 265 1.73 -7.48 -0.80
CA HIS A 265 1.86 -8.60 -1.72
C HIS A 265 1.40 -9.95 -1.15
N ASP A 266 0.68 -9.96 -0.05
CA ASP A 266 0.11 -11.18 0.51
C ASP A 266 -1.36 -11.32 0.13
N VAL A 267 -1.68 -12.31 -0.70
CA VAL A 267 -3.07 -12.55 -1.16
C VAL A 267 -4.01 -12.76 0.03
N ALA A 268 -3.59 -13.55 1.02
CA ALA A 268 -4.41 -13.90 2.18
C ALA A 268 -4.64 -12.72 3.16
N ALA A 269 -3.72 -11.75 3.19
CA ALA A 269 -3.85 -10.58 4.05
C ALA A 269 -5.10 -9.74 3.73
N TYR A 270 -5.58 -9.80 2.49
CA TYR A 270 -6.76 -9.09 2.02
C TYR A 270 -8.08 -9.84 2.25
N ASP A 271 -8.07 -11.10 2.70
CA ASP A 271 -9.30 -11.92 2.79
C ASP A 271 -10.35 -11.39 3.77
N THR A 272 -9.91 -10.57 4.72
CA THR A 272 -10.81 -9.89 5.67
C THR A 272 -11.49 -8.65 5.11
N ILE A 273 -11.12 -8.22 3.90
CA ILE A 273 -11.68 -7.08 3.18
C ILE A 273 -12.55 -7.63 2.05
N PRO A 274 -13.85 -7.26 1.97
CA PRO A 274 -14.73 -7.75 0.92
C PRO A 274 -14.24 -7.31 -0.46
N LEU A 275 -14.53 -8.12 -1.49
CA LEU A 275 -14.37 -7.69 -2.88
C LEU A 275 -15.33 -6.54 -3.20
N LEU A 276 -14.95 -5.71 -4.17
CA LEU A 276 -15.89 -4.74 -4.71
C LEU A 276 -17.16 -5.46 -5.18
N PRO A 277 -18.37 -5.03 -4.74
CA PRO A 277 -19.61 -5.69 -5.14
C PRO A 277 -19.83 -5.57 -6.65
N SER A 278 -20.51 -6.56 -7.24
CA SER A 278 -20.83 -6.56 -8.67
C SER A 278 -21.75 -5.38 -9.08
N ARG A 279 -22.42 -4.78 -8.13
CA ARG A 279 -23.17 -3.52 -8.29
C ARG A 279 -22.88 -2.66 -7.06
N PHE A 280 -22.17 -1.58 -7.28
CA PHE A 280 -21.89 -0.61 -6.21
C PHE A 280 -23.19 0.11 -5.83
N PRO A 281 -23.51 0.28 -4.53
CA PRO A 281 -24.70 0.97 -4.13
C PRO A 281 -24.75 2.37 -4.73
N ALA A 282 -25.82 2.70 -5.46
CA ALA A 282 -26.05 4.05 -5.94
C ALA A 282 -26.36 4.93 -4.71
N GLY A 283 -25.40 5.83 -4.37
CA GLY A 283 -25.59 6.92 -3.42
C GLY A 283 -26.28 6.57 -2.10
N THR A 284 -25.50 6.25 -1.09
CA THR A 284 -25.83 6.71 0.27
C THR A 284 -25.18 8.08 0.41
N LEU A 285 -25.97 9.12 0.15
CA LEU A 285 -25.65 10.51 0.45
C LEU A 285 -25.76 10.74 1.95
#